data_e0f166338f100deca58b861c88db9b1d
#
_entry.id   e0f166338f100deca58b861c88db9b1d
#
_cell.length_a   1.000
_cell.length_b   1.000
_cell.length_c   1.000
_cell.angle_alpha   90.00
_cell.angle_beta   90.00
_cell.angle_gamma   90.00
#
_symmetry.space_group_name_H-M   'P 1'
#
loop_
_entity.id
_entity.type
_entity.pdbx_description
1 polymer ?
#
loop_
_entity_poly.entity_id
_entity_poly.type
_entity_poly.pdbx_seq_one_letter_code
_entity_poly.pdbx_strand_id
1 'polypeptide(L)'
;MIQNLSPAEQERLAAVLRPGESPLWVGKGSSVHPAASGGLLARLFRRNAAPAGAVALYAITPKRVLAVSPQGEVQEWFLMLGLVQAVNEVPGGSGDIVFDYQEVNGRKEPRGLIGIPAVAEVRNLLNSAIDAAYNASPWSV
;
A
#
# COMPACT_ATOMS: atom_id res chain seq x y z
N MET A 1 9.81 -10.10 4.80
CA MET A 1 10.14 -9.04 5.79
C MET A 1 8.86 -8.50 6.38
N ILE A 2 8.74 -8.50 7.70
CA ILE A 2 7.54 -8.02 8.37
C ILE A 2 7.92 -6.86 9.27
N GLN A 3 7.27 -5.71 9.08
CA GLN A 3 7.46 -4.57 9.98
C GLN A 3 6.75 -4.83 11.31
N ASN A 4 7.25 -4.20 12.37
CA ASN A 4 6.63 -4.29 13.67
C ASN A 4 5.31 -3.51 13.67
N LEU A 5 4.22 -4.23 13.86
CA LEU A 5 2.90 -3.66 14.04
C LEU A 5 2.50 -3.75 15.50
N SER A 6 1.79 -2.75 15.99
CA SER A 6 1.17 -2.83 17.31
C SER A 6 0.08 -3.91 17.33
N PRO A 7 -0.31 -4.43 18.50
CA PRO A 7 -1.42 -5.40 18.56
C PRO A 7 -2.70 -4.91 17.89
N ALA A 8 -3.04 -3.63 18.06
CA ALA A 8 -4.23 -3.05 17.41
C ALA A 8 -4.10 -3.02 15.89
N GLU A 9 -2.90 -2.70 15.38
CA GLU A 9 -2.62 -2.71 13.95
C GLU A 9 -2.70 -4.13 13.38
N GLN A 10 -2.16 -5.11 14.10
CA GLN A 10 -2.24 -6.51 13.72
C GLN A 10 -3.69 -6.99 13.63
N GLU A 11 -4.53 -6.59 14.59
CA GLU A 11 -5.96 -6.94 14.57
C GLU A 11 -6.68 -6.31 13.38
N ARG A 12 -6.39 -5.05 13.08
CA ARG A 12 -7.00 -4.36 11.94
C ARG A 12 -6.67 -5.07 10.64
N LEU A 13 -5.42 -5.47 10.47
CA LEU A 13 -5.00 -6.18 9.28
C LEU A 13 -5.60 -7.58 9.21
N ALA A 14 -5.58 -8.31 10.33
CA ALA A 14 -6.14 -9.66 10.38
C ALA A 14 -7.62 -9.70 10.02
N ALA A 15 -8.36 -8.64 10.37
CA ALA A 15 -9.79 -8.56 10.07
C ALA A 15 -10.11 -8.53 8.58
N VAL A 16 -9.17 -8.10 7.74
CA VAL A 16 -9.36 -8.00 6.28
C VAL A 16 -8.70 -9.12 5.51
N LEU A 17 -7.86 -9.93 6.15
CA LEU A 17 -7.28 -11.11 5.51
C LEU A 17 -8.32 -12.21 5.40
N ARG A 18 -8.27 -12.95 4.30
CA ARG A 18 -9.16 -14.10 4.08
C ARG A 18 -8.63 -15.32 4.84
N PRO A 19 -9.51 -16.28 5.19
CA PRO A 19 -9.05 -17.52 5.81
C PRO A 19 -7.98 -18.21 4.96
N GLY A 20 -6.88 -18.61 5.58
CA GLY A 20 -5.77 -19.25 4.89
C GLY A 20 -4.85 -18.30 4.14
N GLU A 21 -5.14 -17.02 4.11
CA GLU A 21 -4.30 -16.02 3.46
C GLU A 21 -3.17 -15.60 4.40
N SER A 22 -1.92 -15.80 3.98
CA SER A 22 -0.74 -15.44 4.76
C SER A 22 0.04 -14.35 4.06
N PRO A 23 0.29 -13.22 4.72
CA PRO A 23 1.06 -12.14 4.11
C PRO A 23 2.51 -12.54 3.85
N LEU A 24 3.02 -12.16 2.69
CA LEU A 24 4.45 -12.25 2.38
C LEU A 24 5.20 -11.05 2.96
N TRP A 25 4.52 -9.94 3.08
CA TRP A 25 5.05 -8.70 3.63
C TRP A 25 3.90 -7.92 4.27
N VAL A 26 4.20 -7.28 5.39
CA VAL A 26 3.29 -6.38 6.09
C VAL A 26 4.07 -5.12 6.43
N GLY A 27 3.47 -3.97 6.22
CA GLY A 27 4.13 -2.72 6.51
C GLY A 27 3.16 -1.59 6.80
N LYS A 28 3.73 -0.46 7.15
CA LYS A 28 3.02 0.78 7.40
C LYS A 28 3.54 1.87 6.49
N GLY A 29 2.68 2.81 6.15
CA GLY A 29 3.10 3.94 5.36
C GLY A 29 2.15 5.10 5.52
N SER A 30 2.46 6.19 4.80
CA SER A 30 1.59 7.36 4.79
C SER A 30 0.35 7.08 3.97
N SER A 31 -0.82 7.45 4.48
CA SER A 31 -2.05 7.38 3.71
C SER A 31 -2.19 8.55 2.73
N VAL A 32 -1.31 9.54 2.82
CA VAL A 32 -1.34 10.75 2.00
C VAL A 32 -0.01 10.89 1.29
N HIS A 33 -0.07 11.11 -0.02
CA HIS A 33 1.13 11.34 -0.81
C HIS A 33 1.81 12.64 -0.36
N PRO A 34 3.14 12.66 -0.10
CA PRO A 34 3.81 13.86 0.41
C PRO A 34 3.61 15.09 -0.46
N ALA A 35 3.53 14.94 -1.77
CA ALA A 35 3.31 16.07 -2.69
C ALA A 35 1.92 16.67 -2.57
N ALA A 36 0.93 15.92 -2.07
CA ALA A 36 -0.44 16.41 -1.90
C ALA A 36 -0.64 17.18 -0.60
N SER A 37 0.34 17.17 0.30
CA SER A 37 0.21 17.76 1.64
C SER A 37 0.63 19.23 1.72
N GLY A 38 0.95 19.88 0.60
CA GLY A 38 1.59 21.19 0.56
C GLY A 38 0.68 22.41 0.43
N GLY A 39 -0.60 22.38 0.81
CA GLY A 39 -1.49 23.52 0.66
C GLY A 39 -2.29 23.85 1.89
N LEU A 40 -2.80 25.11 1.92
CA LEU A 40 -3.67 25.59 3.00
C LEU A 40 -4.94 24.70 3.09
N LEU A 41 -5.47 24.27 1.96
CA LEU A 41 -6.62 23.38 1.92
C LEU A 41 -6.33 22.02 2.56
N ALA A 42 -5.13 21.50 2.38
CA ALA A 42 -4.73 20.25 3.02
C ALA A 42 -4.74 20.37 4.54
N ARG A 43 -4.37 21.55 5.07
CA ARG A 43 -4.42 21.80 6.52
C ARG A 43 -5.85 21.89 7.05
N LEU A 44 -6.78 22.44 6.28
CA LEU A 44 -8.18 22.53 6.67
C LEU A 44 -8.84 21.15 6.65
N PHE A 45 -8.53 20.33 5.67
CA PHE A 45 -9.06 18.96 5.58
C PHE A 45 -8.46 18.01 6.62
N ARG A 46 -7.27 18.31 7.14
CA ARG A 46 -6.67 17.50 8.21
C ARG A 46 -7.45 17.54 9.52
N ARG A 47 -8.30 18.52 9.73
CA ARG A 47 -9.15 18.57 10.93
C ARG A 47 -10.17 17.44 10.95
N ASN A 48 -10.58 16.96 9.77
CA ASN A 48 -11.53 15.86 9.63
C ASN A 48 -10.84 14.57 9.20
N ALA A 49 -9.50 14.60 9.08
CA ALA A 49 -8.71 13.43 8.74
C ALA A 49 -8.40 12.62 10.00
N ALA A 50 -7.85 11.43 9.80
CA ALA A 50 -7.37 10.60 10.89
C ALA A 50 -6.42 11.36 11.81
N PRO A 51 -6.35 11.01 13.10
CA PRO A 51 -5.46 11.66 14.06
C PRO A 51 -4.02 11.68 13.56
N ALA A 52 -3.27 12.70 13.98
CA ALA A 52 -1.85 12.78 13.69
C ALA A 52 -1.16 11.51 14.18
N GLY A 53 -0.35 10.90 13.31
CA GLY A 53 0.31 9.63 13.60
C GLY A 53 -0.45 8.40 13.14
N ALA A 54 -1.70 8.55 12.66
CA ALA A 54 -2.41 7.44 12.06
C ALA A 54 -1.79 7.08 10.72
N VAL A 55 -1.59 5.78 10.49
CA VAL A 55 -0.92 5.29 9.30
C VAL A 55 -1.79 4.29 8.57
N ALA A 56 -1.56 4.18 7.27
CA ALA A 56 -2.12 3.10 6.48
C ALA A 56 -1.36 1.81 6.76
N LEU A 57 -2.08 0.70 6.76
CA LEU A 57 -1.49 -0.63 6.86
C LEU A 57 -1.50 -1.28 5.49
N TYR A 58 -0.41 -1.93 5.15
CA TYR A 58 -0.27 -2.58 3.85
C TYR A 58 0.13 -4.04 4.02
N ALA A 59 -0.32 -4.88 3.11
CA ALA A 59 0.09 -6.28 3.06
C ALA A 59 0.21 -6.74 1.62
N ILE A 60 1.20 -7.57 1.36
CA ILE A 60 1.33 -8.29 0.10
C ILE A 60 1.11 -9.76 0.42
N THR A 61 0.14 -10.37 -0.23
CA THR A 61 -0.14 -11.82 -0.11
C THR A 61 0.19 -12.50 -1.43
N PRO A 62 0.16 -13.83 -1.49
CA PRO A 62 0.36 -14.53 -2.76
C PRO A 62 -0.68 -14.23 -3.84
N LYS A 63 -1.77 -13.54 -3.51
CA LYS A 63 -2.87 -13.28 -4.46
C LYS A 63 -3.14 -11.80 -4.69
N ARG A 64 -2.86 -10.95 -3.71
CA ARG A 64 -3.28 -9.54 -3.78
C ARG A 64 -2.42 -8.65 -2.90
N VAL A 65 -2.50 -7.35 -3.18
CA VAL A 65 -1.99 -6.30 -2.30
C VAL A 65 -3.17 -5.67 -1.59
N LEU A 66 -3.02 -5.41 -0.31
CA LEU A 66 -4.05 -4.78 0.52
C LEU A 66 -3.54 -3.47 1.09
N ALA A 67 -4.43 -2.50 1.15
CA ALA A 67 -4.21 -1.25 1.87
C ALA A 67 -5.41 -0.99 2.77
N VAL A 68 -5.14 -0.79 4.05
CA VAL A 68 -6.17 -0.47 5.05
C VAL A 68 -5.90 0.94 5.54
N SER A 69 -6.83 1.86 5.27
CA SER A 69 -6.67 3.24 5.69
C SER A 69 -6.82 3.37 7.21
N PRO A 70 -6.38 4.51 7.78
CA PRO A 70 -6.60 4.76 9.21
C PRO A 70 -8.07 4.72 9.62
N GLN A 71 -8.98 4.99 8.68
CA GLN A 71 -10.42 4.94 8.92
C GLN A 71 -11.03 3.55 8.72
N GLY A 72 -10.20 2.57 8.33
CA GLY A 72 -10.66 1.20 8.10
C GLY A 72 -11.12 0.89 6.68
N GLU A 73 -10.98 1.82 5.76
CA GLU A 73 -11.29 1.57 4.35
C GLU A 73 -10.25 0.63 3.75
N VAL A 74 -10.72 -0.34 2.98
CA VAL A 74 -9.86 -1.36 2.37
C VAL A 74 -9.81 -1.16 0.88
N GLN A 75 -8.59 -1.14 0.34
CA GLN A 75 -8.34 -1.20 -1.10
C GLN A 75 -7.57 -2.48 -1.39
N GLU A 76 -7.84 -3.08 -2.54
CA GLU A 76 -7.11 -4.26 -2.96
C GLU A 76 -6.73 -4.19 -4.43
N TRP A 77 -5.61 -4.80 -4.75
CA TRP A 77 -5.13 -4.95 -6.13
C TRP A 77 -4.69 -6.40 -6.30
N PHE A 78 -5.27 -7.09 -7.26
CA PHE A 78 -4.86 -8.45 -7.55
C PHE A 78 -3.50 -8.46 -8.23
N LEU A 79 -2.68 -9.45 -7.91
CA LEU A 79 -1.36 -9.58 -8.51
C LEU A 79 -1.51 -9.94 -9.99
N MET A 80 -0.97 -9.09 -10.86
CA MET A 80 -1.00 -9.27 -12.30
C MET A 80 0.21 -8.61 -12.93
N LEU A 81 0.60 -9.08 -14.11
CA LEU A 81 1.65 -8.42 -14.86
C LEU A 81 1.22 -6.99 -15.19
N GLY A 82 2.15 -6.05 -15.05
CA GLY A 82 1.87 -4.65 -15.30
C GLY A 82 1.15 -3.91 -14.18
N LEU A 83 1.01 -4.53 -13.00
CA LEU A 83 0.36 -3.87 -11.86
C LEU A 83 1.09 -2.61 -11.42
N VAL A 84 2.41 -2.65 -11.37
CA VAL A 84 3.22 -1.52 -10.92
C VAL A 84 3.33 -0.48 -12.04
N GLN A 85 2.77 0.70 -11.81
CA GLN A 85 2.79 1.80 -12.78
C GLN A 85 3.99 2.72 -12.58
N ALA A 86 4.40 2.94 -11.33
CA ALA A 86 5.52 3.82 -11.02
C ALA A 86 6.12 3.43 -9.67
N VAL A 87 7.38 3.70 -9.52
CA VAL A 87 8.09 3.56 -8.24
C VAL A 87 8.84 4.85 -8.00
N ASN A 88 8.59 5.50 -6.87
CA ASN A 88 9.27 6.72 -6.46
C ASN A 88 10.09 6.40 -5.21
N GLU A 89 11.38 6.67 -5.27
CA GLU A 89 12.27 6.45 -4.12
C GLU A 89 12.88 7.78 -3.73
N VAL A 90 12.83 8.10 -2.43
CA VAL A 90 13.45 9.31 -1.90
C VAL A 90 14.75 8.94 -1.19
N PRO A 91 15.67 9.92 -0.97
CA PRO A 91 16.88 9.66 -0.19
C PRO A 91 16.52 9.08 1.17
N GLY A 92 17.20 7.98 1.55
CA GLY A 92 16.90 7.24 2.77
C GLY A 92 16.15 5.93 2.53
N GLY A 93 15.71 5.67 1.28
CA GLY A 93 15.15 4.38 0.90
C GLY A 93 13.64 4.26 1.01
N SER A 94 12.95 5.27 1.56
CA SER A 94 11.48 5.26 1.57
C SER A 94 10.94 5.70 0.22
N GLY A 95 9.66 5.46 -0.02
CA GLY A 95 9.02 5.89 -1.26
C GLY A 95 7.67 5.25 -1.49
N ASP A 96 7.26 5.25 -2.75
CA ASP A 96 5.94 4.81 -3.16
C ASP A 96 6.03 3.77 -4.25
N ILE A 97 5.13 2.78 -4.21
CA ILE A 97 4.86 1.89 -5.33
C ILE A 97 3.42 2.17 -5.75
N VAL A 98 3.27 2.71 -6.95
CA VAL A 98 1.98 3.20 -7.45
C VAL A 98 1.36 2.17 -8.37
N PHE A 99 0.11 1.82 -8.10
CA PHE A 99 -0.66 0.85 -8.90
C PHE A 99 -1.67 1.53 -9.81
N ASP A 100 -2.30 2.59 -9.34
CA ASP A 100 -3.26 3.35 -10.13
C ASP A 100 -3.36 4.78 -9.59
N TYR A 101 -4.26 5.53 -10.16
CA TYR A 101 -4.49 6.92 -9.79
C TYR A 101 -5.97 7.15 -9.55
N GLN A 102 -6.27 7.94 -8.56
CA GLN A 102 -7.61 8.38 -8.24
C GLN A 102 -7.75 9.87 -8.52
N GLU A 103 -8.84 10.27 -9.14
CA GLU A 103 -9.11 11.68 -9.34
C GLU A 103 -9.79 12.26 -8.10
N VAL A 104 -9.14 13.27 -7.50
CA VAL A 104 -9.65 13.96 -6.33
C VAL A 104 -9.57 15.46 -6.63
N ASN A 105 -10.72 16.13 -6.68
CA ASN A 105 -10.80 17.57 -6.95
C ASN A 105 -10.05 18.00 -8.21
N GLY A 106 -10.17 17.22 -9.28
CA GLY A 106 -9.51 17.50 -10.55
C GLY A 106 -8.04 17.15 -10.60
N ARG A 107 -7.50 16.53 -9.57
CA ARG A 107 -6.11 16.08 -9.52
C ARG A 107 -6.04 14.56 -9.53
N LYS A 108 -5.02 14.03 -10.20
CA LYS A 108 -4.73 12.61 -10.13
C LYS A 108 -3.84 12.35 -8.93
N GLU A 109 -4.31 11.57 -7.99
CA GLU A 109 -3.55 11.16 -6.82
C GLU A 109 -3.15 9.70 -6.95
N PRO A 110 -1.87 9.37 -6.69
CA PRO A 110 -1.42 7.99 -6.78
C PRO A 110 -2.00 7.13 -5.66
N ARG A 111 -2.32 5.89 -5.99
CA ARG A 111 -2.76 4.88 -5.03
C ARG A 111 -1.85 3.67 -5.12
N GLY A 112 -1.54 3.09 -3.98
CA GLY A 112 -0.68 1.93 -3.88
C GLY A 112 -0.05 1.85 -2.51
N LEU A 113 1.20 1.46 -2.47
CA LEU A 113 1.99 1.43 -1.24
C LEU A 113 2.71 2.78 -1.11
N ILE A 114 2.14 3.67 -0.32
CA ILE A 114 2.55 5.06 -0.24
C ILE A 114 3.36 5.31 1.03
N GLY A 115 4.53 5.94 0.88
CA GLY A 115 5.37 6.34 2.00
C GLY A 115 5.92 5.17 2.79
N ILE A 116 6.24 4.05 2.13
CA ILE A 116 6.76 2.87 2.81
C ILE A 116 8.28 2.94 2.93
N PRO A 117 8.87 2.37 3.97
CA PRO A 117 10.32 2.24 4.06
C PRO A 117 10.82 1.13 3.14
N ALA A 118 12.10 1.18 2.79
CA ALA A 118 12.77 0.15 1.99
C ALA A 118 12.01 -0.20 0.71
N VAL A 119 11.60 0.82 -0.02
CA VAL A 119 10.72 0.65 -1.19
C VAL A 119 11.33 -0.27 -2.25
N ALA A 120 12.65 -0.24 -2.44
CA ALA A 120 13.31 -1.10 -3.42
C ALA A 120 13.19 -2.58 -3.07
N GLU A 121 13.32 -2.92 -1.79
CA GLU A 121 13.18 -4.29 -1.32
C GLU A 121 11.75 -4.78 -1.46
N VAL A 122 10.79 -3.92 -1.12
CA VAL A 122 9.36 -4.25 -1.25
C VAL A 122 8.99 -4.43 -2.71
N ARG A 123 9.51 -3.57 -3.60
CA ARG A 123 9.30 -3.73 -5.04
C ARG A 123 9.82 -5.08 -5.53
N ASN A 124 11.01 -5.49 -5.10
CA ASN A 124 11.56 -6.77 -5.51
C ASN A 124 10.71 -7.94 -5.01
N LEU A 125 10.25 -7.86 -3.76
CA LEU A 125 9.36 -8.87 -3.20
C LEU A 125 8.04 -8.92 -3.98
N LEU A 126 7.47 -7.76 -4.30
CA LEU A 126 6.23 -7.66 -5.05
C LEU A 126 6.38 -8.24 -6.45
N ASN A 127 7.47 -7.93 -7.13
CA ASN A 127 7.72 -8.48 -8.47
C ASN A 127 7.82 -10.01 -8.41
N SER A 128 8.48 -10.57 -7.40
CA SER A 128 8.55 -12.01 -7.22
C SER A 128 7.17 -12.61 -6.95
N ALA A 129 6.34 -11.93 -6.17
CA ALA A 129 4.98 -12.38 -5.90
C ALA A 129 4.11 -12.35 -7.16
N ILE A 130 4.26 -11.31 -7.99
CA ILE A 130 3.55 -11.21 -9.28
C ILE A 130 3.95 -12.35 -10.21
N ASP A 131 5.25 -12.62 -10.31
CA ASP A 131 5.74 -13.72 -11.15
C ASP A 131 5.22 -15.07 -10.66
N ALA A 132 5.21 -15.30 -9.35
CA ALA A 132 4.69 -16.53 -8.78
C ALA A 132 3.19 -16.68 -9.04
N ALA A 133 2.42 -15.61 -8.90
CA ALA A 133 0.99 -15.61 -9.18
C ALA A 133 0.71 -15.88 -10.65
N TYR A 134 1.50 -15.28 -11.55
CA TYR A 134 1.38 -15.52 -12.99
C TYR A 134 1.67 -16.97 -13.34
N ASN A 135 2.73 -17.55 -12.78
CA ASN A 135 3.12 -18.93 -13.06
C ASN A 135 2.14 -19.95 -12.47
N ALA A 136 1.42 -19.59 -11.42
CA ALA A 136 0.39 -20.42 -10.82
C ALA A 136 -0.96 -20.31 -11.53
N SER A 137 -1.09 -19.38 -12.49
CA SER A 137 -2.33 -19.19 -13.23
C SER A 137 -2.61 -20.40 -14.14
N PRO A 138 -3.89 -20.84 -14.25
CA PRO A 138 -4.22 -21.92 -15.19
C PRO A 138 -3.97 -21.56 -16.65
N TRP A 139 -3.76 -20.29 -16.95
CA TRP A 139 -3.47 -19.79 -18.30
C TRP A 139 -1.97 -19.77 -18.61
N SER A 140 -1.10 -19.97 -17.61
CA SER A 140 0.35 -20.05 -17.84
C SER A 140 0.69 -21.47 -18.29
N VAL A 141 1.35 -21.56 -19.40
CA VAL A 141 1.75 -22.85 -19.96
C VAL A 141 3.26 -23.04 -19.79
#